data_7410a918635f3df7cd5295cdb51f113a
#
_entry.id   7410a918635f3df7cd5295cdb51f113a
#
_cell.length_a   1.000
_cell.length_b   1.000
_cell.length_c   1.000
_cell.angle_alpha   90.00
_cell.angle_beta   90.00
_cell.angle_gamma   90.00
#
_symmetry.space_group_name_H-M   'P 1'
#
loop_
_entity.id
_entity.type
_entity.pdbx_description
1 polymer ?
#
loop_
_entity_poly.entity_id
_entity_poly.type
_entity_poly.pdbx_seq_one_letter_code
_entity_poly.pdbx_strand_id
1 'polypeptide(L)'
;MNSERKTATILEDPKINIKIKLSGLWVANMFLFIYVDYFGLYIPGVMEKIIEGEVAHTGIQISQVFLLAGITLMMIPSLMIFLSLTLPAKANRWTNIIVGILQIVVLVSALIGESWAYYIFATIVEVVLLLLIVWYAWKWPKQEA
;
A
#
# COMPACT_ATOMS: atom_id res chain seq x y z
N MET A 1 -56.87 16.87 11.87
CA MET A 1 -55.64 17.45 11.26
C MET A 1 -54.49 16.52 11.59
N ASN A 2 -54.27 15.51 10.69
CA ASN A 2 -53.19 14.54 10.87
C ASN A 2 -51.87 15.19 10.45
N SER A 3 -50.99 15.47 11.45
CA SER A 3 -49.63 15.85 11.22
C SER A 3 -48.85 14.61 10.77
N GLU A 4 -48.65 14.45 9.46
CA GLU A 4 -47.71 13.50 8.92
C GLU A 4 -46.30 13.91 9.39
N ARG A 5 -45.79 13.21 10.39
CA ARG A 5 -44.34 13.27 10.71
C ARG A 5 -43.58 12.70 9.50
N LYS A 6 -43.00 13.58 8.70
CA LYS A 6 -41.97 13.19 7.72
C LYS A 6 -40.85 12.54 8.48
N THR A 7 -40.79 11.23 8.45
CA THR A 7 -39.63 10.46 8.94
C THR A 7 -38.44 10.88 8.08
N ALA A 8 -37.49 11.60 8.67
CA ALA A 8 -36.24 11.92 7.98
C ALA A 8 -35.55 10.60 7.65
N THR A 9 -35.33 10.34 6.38
CA THR A 9 -34.55 9.19 5.93
C THR A 9 -33.10 9.44 6.29
N ILE A 10 -32.58 8.73 7.29
CA ILE A 10 -31.17 8.78 7.68
C ILE A 10 -30.44 7.72 6.86
N LEU A 11 -29.31 8.11 6.23
CA LEU A 11 -28.46 7.16 5.51
C LEU A 11 -27.84 6.16 6.52
N GLU A 12 -27.92 4.88 6.20
CA GLU A 12 -27.32 3.83 7.00
C GLU A 12 -25.83 3.77 6.73
N ASP A 13 -25.01 3.81 7.79
CA ASP A 13 -23.55 3.68 7.73
C ASP A 13 -23.08 2.49 8.61
N PRO A 14 -23.11 1.27 8.06
CA PRO A 14 -22.70 0.08 8.80
C PRO A 14 -21.20 0.09 9.11
N LYS A 15 -20.84 -0.36 10.31
CA LYS A 15 -19.42 -0.49 10.71
C LYS A 15 -18.70 -1.52 9.86
N ILE A 16 -17.72 -1.07 9.08
CA ILE A 16 -16.89 -1.97 8.27
C ILE A 16 -15.93 -2.75 9.17
N ASN A 17 -15.83 -4.08 8.96
CA ASN A 17 -14.91 -4.94 9.67
C ASN A 17 -13.45 -4.50 9.45
N ILE A 18 -12.64 -4.58 10.52
CA ILE A 18 -11.22 -4.17 10.47
C ILE A 18 -10.42 -4.92 9.42
N LYS A 19 -10.69 -6.21 9.20
CA LYS A 19 -10.01 -7.03 8.18
C LYS A 19 -10.27 -6.51 6.76
N ILE A 20 -11.51 -6.09 6.49
CA ILE A 20 -11.88 -5.50 5.18
C ILE A 20 -11.19 -4.16 4.99
N LYS A 21 -11.13 -3.31 6.05
CA LYS A 21 -10.41 -2.03 5.98
C LYS A 21 -8.94 -2.23 5.65
N LEU A 22 -8.26 -3.16 6.34
CA LEU A 22 -6.85 -3.46 6.10
C LEU A 22 -6.62 -3.99 4.69
N SER A 23 -7.43 -4.94 4.24
CA SER A 23 -7.34 -5.47 2.87
C SER A 23 -7.55 -4.38 1.83
N GLY A 24 -8.56 -3.52 2.00
CA GLY A 24 -8.82 -2.38 1.11
C GLY A 24 -7.65 -1.38 1.05
N LEU A 25 -7.01 -1.09 2.18
CA LEU A 25 -5.83 -0.23 2.23
C LEU A 25 -4.64 -0.86 1.49
N TRP A 26 -4.42 -2.17 1.63
CA TRP A 26 -3.39 -2.87 0.87
C TRP A 26 -3.68 -2.86 -0.63
N VAL A 27 -4.93 -3.03 -1.04
CA VAL A 27 -5.34 -2.90 -2.47
C VAL A 27 -5.00 -1.50 -2.99
N ALA A 28 -5.42 -0.45 -2.29
CA ALA A 28 -5.14 0.93 -2.69
C ALA A 28 -3.64 1.20 -2.81
N ASN A 29 -2.85 0.73 -1.84
CA ASN A 29 -1.40 0.89 -1.84
C ASN A 29 -0.74 0.15 -3.03
N MET A 30 -1.17 -1.09 -3.33
CA MET A 30 -0.65 -1.85 -4.47
C MET A 30 -0.97 -1.20 -5.82
N PHE A 31 -2.15 -0.61 -5.98
CA PHE A 31 -2.46 0.16 -7.19
C PHE A 31 -1.54 1.37 -7.34
N LEU A 32 -1.24 2.09 -6.26
CA LEU A 32 -0.30 3.21 -6.32
C LEU A 32 1.10 2.74 -6.73
N PHE A 33 1.63 1.67 -6.15
CA PHE A 33 2.93 1.11 -6.56
C PHE A 33 2.98 0.82 -8.06
N ILE A 34 1.96 0.14 -8.60
CA ILE A 34 1.91 -0.18 -10.02
C ILE A 34 1.90 1.10 -10.87
N TYR A 35 1.09 2.10 -10.49
CA TYR A 35 1.02 3.35 -11.26
C TYR A 35 2.28 4.19 -11.14
N VAL A 36 2.93 4.21 -9.99
CA VAL A 36 4.21 4.92 -9.81
C VAL A 36 5.28 4.33 -10.72
N ASP A 37 5.42 3.00 -10.71
CA ASP A 37 6.37 2.29 -11.57
C ASP A 37 6.04 2.50 -13.05
N TYR A 38 4.75 2.40 -13.40
CA TYR A 38 4.29 2.62 -14.77
C TYR A 38 4.60 4.04 -15.28
N PHE A 39 4.28 5.07 -14.49
CA PHE A 39 4.59 6.45 -14.86
C PHE A 39 6.10 6.74 -14.84
N GLY A 40 6.88 6.02 -14.05
CA GLY A 40 8.33 6.07 -14.08
C GLY A 40 8.93 5.76 -15.46
N LEU A 41 8.27 4.92 -16.25
CA LEU A 41 8.70 4.59 -17.62
C LEU A 41 8.60 5.78 -18.58
N TYR A 42 7.80 6.80 -18.28
CA TYR A 42 7.66 8.01 -19.11
C TYR A 42 8.75 9.05 -18.82
N ILE A 43 9.59 8.84 -17.83
CA ILE A 43 10.73 9.73 -17.56
C ILE A 43 11.73 9.62 -18.73
N PRO A 44 12.14 10.75 -19.33
CA PRO A 44 13.12 10.73 -20.40
C PRO A 44 14.41 10.00 -20.01
N GLY A 45 14.87 9.10 -20.87
CA GLY A 45 16.09 8.31 -20.67
C GLY A 45 15.90 7.02 -19.86
N VAL A 46 14.76 6.82 -19.18
CA VAL A 46 14.51 5.59 -18.40
C VAL A 46 14.34 4.38 -19.30
N MET A 47 13.53 4.50 -20.34
CA MET A 47 13.27 3.40 -21.27
C MET A 47 14.54 2.98 -22.03
N GLU A 48 15.36 3.95 -22.44
CA GLU A 48 16.65 3.70 -23.09
C GLU A 48 17.58 2.88 -22.19
N LYS A 49 17.67 3.24 -20.90
CA LYS A 49 18.48 2.52 -19.94
C LYS A 49 17.97 1.09 -19.69
N ILE A 50 16.67 0.91 -19.61
CA ILE A 50 16.06 -0.43 -19.48
C ILE A 50 16.40 -1.31 -20.70
N ILE A 51 16.37 -0.76 -21.91
CA ILE A 51 16.74 -1.47 -23.14
C ILE A 51 18.23 -1.82 -23.14
N GLU A 52 19.10 -0.98 -22.59
CA GLU A 52 20.52 -1.25 -22.37
C GLU A 52 20.78 -2.30 -21.28
N GLY A 53 19.75 -2.71 -20.53
CA GLY A 53 19.86 -3.67 -19.45
C GLY A 53 20.26 -3.07 -18.10
N GLU A 54 20.08 -1.77 -17.93
CA GLU A 54 20.39 -1.05 -16.69
C GLU A 54 19.13 -0.45 -16.05
N VAL A 55 19.11 -0.45 -14.71
CA VAL A 55 18.11 0.32 -13.96
C VAL A 55 18.51 1.80 -14.05
N ALA A 56 17.59 2.63 -14.57
CA ALA A 56 17.85 4.04 -14.79
C ALA A 56 18.39 4.74 -13.52
N HIS A 57 19.39 5.60 -13.70
CA HIS A 57 20.02 6.43 -12.67
C HIS A 57 20.74 5.69 -11.52
N THR A 58 20.82 4.35 -11.54
CA THR A 58 21.43 3.58 -10.45
C THR A 58 22.70 2.86 -10.85
N GLY A 59 22.91 2.59 -12.15
CA GLY A 59 24.01 1.75 -12.65
C GLY A 59 23.86 0.26 -12.31
N ILE A 60 22.72 -0.15 -11.75
CA ILE A 60 22.44 -1.55 -11.42
C ILE A 60 22.06 -2.30 -12.69
N GLN A 61 22.72 -3.43 -12.95
CA GLN A 61 22.39 -4.29 -14.08
C GLN A 61 21.08 -5.06 -13.83
N ILE A 62 20.17 -5.02 -14.81
CA ILE A 62 18.95 -5.81 -14.80
C ILE A 62 19.32 -7.28 -15.02
N SER A 63 19.27 -8.05 -13.97
CA SER A 63 19.58 -9.48 -13.98
C SER A 63 18.37 -10.30 -13.51
N GLN A 64 18.40 -11.62 -13.74
CA GLN A 64 17.37 -12.51 -13.19
C GLN A 64 17.29 -12.42 -11.66
N VAL A 65 18.43 -12.27 -10.98
CA VAL A 65 18.47 -12.11 -9.52
C VAL A 65 17.82 -10.79 -9.10
N PHE A 66 18.09 -9.70 -9.80
CA PHE A 66 17.46 -8.40 -9.57
C PHE A 66 15.94 -8.48 -9.70
N LEU A 67 15.46 -9.07 -10.80
CA LEU A 67 14.02 -9.21 -11.05
C LEU A 67 13.35 -10.14 -10.02
N LEU A 68 14.02 -11.24 -9.64
CA LEU A 68 13.53 -12.15 -8.61
C LEU A 68 13.44 -11.47 -7.24
N ALA A 69 14.44 -10.68 -6.88
CA ALA A 69 14.41 -9.91 -5.64
C ALA A 69 13.28 -8.87 -5.64
N GLY A 70 13.10 -8.15 -6.73
CA GLY A 70 12.03 -7.16 -6.90
C GLY A 70 10.64 -7.77 -6.78
N ILE A 71 10.37 -8.85 -7.52
CA ILE A 71 9.05 -9.50 -7.44
C ILE A 71 8.79 -10.12 -6.06
N THR A 72 9.82 -10.66 -5.41
CA THR A 72 9.69 -11.21 -4.05
C THR A 72 9.33 -10.10 -3.06
N LEU A 73 9.96 -8.94 -3.17
CA LEU A 73 9.64 -7.79 -2.32
C LEU A 73 8.19 -7.31 -2.52
N MET A 74 7.72 -7.27 -3.78
CA MET A 74 6.34 -6.85 -4.11
C MET A 74 5.29 -7.93 -3.80
N MET A 75 5.68 -9.18 -3.75
CA MET A 75 4.79 -10.29 -3.37
C MET A 75 4.32 -10.15 -1.92
N ILE A 76 5.15 -9.64 -1.01
CA ILE A 76 4.82 -9.48 0.40
C ILE A 76 3.56 -8.62 0.59
N PRO A 77 3.52 -7.34 0.16
CA PRO A 77 2.34 -6.50 0.29
C PRO A 77 1.14 -7.01 -0.54
N SER A 78 1.39 -7.64 -1.68
CA SER A 78 0.32 -8.24 -2.50
C SER A 78 -0.40 -9.35 -1.75
N LEU A 79 0.33 -10.23 -1.07
CA LEU A 79 -0.26 -11.29 -0.25
C LEU A 79 -1.00 -10.74 0.97
N MET A 80 -0.62 -9.57 1.48
CA MET A 80 -1.31 -8.95 2.61
C MET A 80 -2.77 -8.61 2.31
N ILE A 81 -3.16 -8.43 1.05
CA ILE A 81 -4.55 -8.24 0.64
C ILE A 81 -5.40 -9.43 1.10
N PHE A 82 -4.94 -10.65 0.78
CA PHE A 82 -5.62 -11.89 1.14
C PHE A 82 -5.43 -12.25 2.62
N LEU A 83 -4.19 -12.14 3.13
CA LEU A 83 -3.84 -12.51 4.49
C LEU A 83 -4.57 -11.64 5.53
N SER A 84 -4.82 -10.36 5.24
CA SER A 84 -5.61 -9.49 6.12
C SER A 84 -7.04 -9.97 6.32
N LEU A 85 -7.61 -10.71 5.36
CA LEU A 85 -8.94 -11.28 5.47
C LEU A 85 -8.96 -12.62 6.22
N THR A 86 -7.93 -13.46 6.03
CA THR A 86 -7.93 -14.87 6.41
C THR A 86 -7.22 -15.16 7.74
N LEU A 87 -6.18 -14.41 8.08
CA LEU A 87 -5.41 -14.67 9.30
C LEU A 87 -6.24 -14.47 10.58
N PRO A 88 -5.94 -15.25 11.64
CA PRO A 88 -6.53 -15.03 12.97
C PRO A 88 -6.08 -13.68 13.53
N ALA A 89 -6.91 -13.05 14.38
CA ALA A 89 -6.76 -11.66 14.82
C ALA A 89 -5.35 -11.31 15.36
N LYS A 90 -4.75 -12.15 16.19
CA LYS A 90 -3.41 -11.90 16.76
C LYS A 90 -2.32 -11.90 15.69
N ALA A 91 -2.31 -12.91 14.81
CA ALA A 91 -1.34 -12.99 13.72
C ALA A 91 -1.55 -11.84 12.72
N ASN A 92 -2.79 -11.59 12.33
CA ASN A 92 -3.19 -10.54 11.41
C ASN A 92 -2.70 -9.15 11.89
N ARG A 93 -2.95 -8.83 13.16
CA ARG A 93 -2.48 -7.58 13.77
C ARG A 93 -0.98 -7.39 13.61
N TRP A 94 -0.19 -8.38 14.04
CA TRP A 94 1.28 -8.26 14.03
C TRP A 94 1.84 -8.28 12.62
N THR A 95 1.32 -9.11 11.72
CA THR A 95 1.78 -9.16 10.34
C THR A 95 1.54 -7.82 9.63
N ASN A 96 0.36 -7.20 9.80
CA ASN A 96 0.08 -5.88 9.22
C ASN A 96 1.00 -4.79 9.78
N ILE A 97 1.33 -4.82 11.07
CA ILE A 97 2.26 -3.86 11.69
C ILE A 97 3.66 -4.04 11.11
N ILE A 98 4.18 -5.27 11.12
CA ILE A 98 5.56 -5.56 10.69
C ILE A 98 5.73 -5.26 9.20
N VAL A 99 4.82 -5.76 8.36
CA VAL A 99 4.89 -5.54 6.91
C VAL A 99 4.68 -4.05 6.58
N GLY A 100 3.74 -3.37 7.25
CA GLY A 100 3.51 -1.95 7.05
C GLY A 100 4.75 -1.10 7.39
N ILE A 101 5.40 -1.36 8.52
CA ILE A 101 6.65 -0.66 8.89
C ILE A 101 7.77 -0.97 7.91
N LEU A 102 7.93 -2.25 7.50
CA LEU A 102 8.94 -2.65 6.53
C LEU A 102 8.77 -1.89 5.21
N GLN A 103 7.54 -1.81 4.69
CA GLN A 103 7.24 -1.08 3.46
C GLN A 103 7.48 0.42 3.58
N ILE A 104 7.18 1.04 4.73
CA ILE A 104 7.50 2.45 4.97
C ILE A 104 9.01 2.68 4.89
N VAL A 105 9.82 1.81 5.50
CA VAL A 105 11.29 1.92 5.45
C VAL A 105 11.78 1.79 4.01
N VAL A 106 11.26 0.84 3.23
CA VAL A 106 11.62 0.67 1.81
C VAL A 106 11.27 1.93 1.00
N LEU A 107 10.05 2.46 1.13
CA LEU A 107 9.62 3.66 0.40
C LEU A 107 10.42 4.90 0.77
N VAL A 108 10.65 5.13 2.06
CA VAL A 108 11.43 6.28 2.52
C VAL A 108 12.88 6.18 2.05
N SER A 109 13.46 4.98 2.02
CA SER A 109 14.82 4.79 1.48
C SER A 109 14.87 5.03 -0.04
N ALA A 110 13.81 4.72 -0.78
CA ALA A 110 13.72 4.98 -2.21
C ALA A 110 13.60 6.47 -2.57
N LEU A 111 13.22 7.33 -1.62
CA LEU A 111 13.21 8.79 -1.81
C LEU A 111 14.61 9.41 -1.79
N ILE A 112 15.64 8.69 -1.34
CA ILE A 112 16.99 9.24 -1.25
C ILE A 112 17.55 9.48 -2.65
N GLY A 113 17.76 10.75 -2.99
CA GLY A 113 18.24 11.17 -4.30
C GLY A 113 17.14 11.37 -5.36
N GLU A 114 15.87 11.15 -5.00
CA GLU A 114 14.75 11.37 -5.91
C GLU A 114 14.42 12.86 -6.04
N SER A 115 14.12 13.30 -7.27
CA SER A 115 13.83 14.71 -7.59
C SER A 115 12.49 14.90 -8.31
N TRP A 116 11.86 13.82 -8.79
CA TRP A 116 10.61 13.89 -9.53
C TRP A 116 9.42 14.12 -8.60
N ALA A 117 8.74 15.24 -8.78
CA ALA A 117 7.63 15.66 -7.92
C ALA A 117 6.49 14.63 -7.88
N TYR A 118 6.17 13.96 -9.00
CA TYR A 118 5.11 12.94 -9.03
C TYR A 118 5.45 11.76 -8.12
N TYR A 119 6.73 11.32 -8.13
CA TYR A 119 7.20 10.21 -7.31
C TYR A 119 7.14 10.56 -5.83
N ILE A 120 7.66 11.74 -5.47
CA ILE A 120 7.62 12.24 -4.09
C ILE A 120 6.18 12.35 -3.59
N PHE A 121 5.28 12.93 -4.41
CA PHE A 121 3.87 13.06 -4.07
C PHE A 121 3.20 11.70 -3.87
N ALA A 122 3.38 10.77 -4.78
CA ALA A 122 2.81 9.42 -4.69
C ALA A 122 3.34 8.67 -3.45
N THR A 123 4.65 8.72 -3.19
CA THR A 123 5.26 8.09 -2.01
C THR A 123 4.70 8.67 -0.70
N ILE A 124 4.42 9.97 -0.64
CA ILE A 124 3.75 10.56 0.55
C ILE A 124 2.38 9.91 0.76
N VAL A 125 1.58 9.76 -0.29
CA VAL A 125 0.26 9.12 -0.20
C VAL A 125 0.38 7.66 0.21
N GLU A 126 1.32 6.91 -0.37
CA GLU A 126 1.60 5.51 -0.01
C GLU A 126 2.00 5.35 1.46
N VAL A 127 2.89 6.22 1.95
CA VAL A 127 3.28 6.23 3.37
C VAL A 127 2.09 6.53 4.27
N VAL A 128 1.21 7.45 3.90
CA VAL A 128 -0.04 7.73 4.66
C VAL A 128 -0.92 6.49 4.72
N LEU A 129 -1.12 5.77 3.61
CA LEU A 129 -1.90 4.53 3.60
C LEU A 129 -1.27 3.45 4.49
N LEU A 130 0.05 3.29 4.44
CA LEU A 130 0.78 2.35 5.29
C LEU A 130 0.70 2.73 6.78
N LEU A 131 0.78 4.01 7.11
CA LEU A 131 0.56 4.49 8.47
C LEU A 131 -0.86 4.21 8.97
N LEU A 132 -1.87 4.33 8.10
CA LEU A 132 -3.24 3.94 8.42
C LEU A 132 -3.37 2.43 8.66
N ILE A 133 -2.69 1.59 7.87
CA ILE A 133 -2.63 0.13 8.07
C ILE A 133 -2.05 -0.18 9.46
N VAL A 134 -0.89 0.38 9.77
CA VAL A 134 -0.23 0.20 11.08
C VAL A 134 -1.12 0.68 12.22
N TRP A 135 -1.74 1.85 12.05
CA TRP A 135 -2.60 2.43 13.08
C TRP A 135 -3.88 1.60 13.33
N TYR A 136 -4.58 1.15 12.26
CA TYR A 136 -5.74 0.27 12.41
C TYR A 136 -5.36 -1.07 13.02
N ALA A 137 -4.24 -1.65 12.60
CA ALA A 137 -3.74 -2.90 13.18
C ALA A 137 -3.34 -2.71 14.66
N TRP A 138 -2.74 -1.57 15.01
CA TRP A 138 -2.40 -1.26 16.40
C TRP A 138 -3.63 -1.12 17.28
N LYS A 139 -4.65 -0.41 16.81
CA LYS A 139 -5.95 -0.20 17.48
C LYS A 139 -6.94 -1.35 17.23
N TRP A 140 -6.46 -2.56 16.98
CA TRP A 140 -7.32 -3.72 16.75
C TRP A 140 -8.40 -3.84 17.85
N PRO A 141 -9.71 -3.98 17.48
CA PRO A 141 -10.79 -4.09 18.44
C PRO A 141 -10.57 -5.29 19.38
N LYS A 142 -10.66 -5.06 20.67
CA LYS A 142 -10.64 -6.12 21.68
C LYS A 142 -12.07 -6.60 21.90
N GLN A 143 -12.29 -7.90 21.92
CA GLN A 143 -13.52 -8.48 22.44
C GLN A 143 -13.33 -8.62 23.96
N GLU A 144 -14.28 -8.12 24.72
CA GLU A 144 -14.40 -8.47 26.13
C GLU A 144 -14.80 -9.94 26.19
N ALA A 145 -14.08 -10.74 26.99
CA ALA A 145 -14.32 -12.16 27.17
C ALA A 145 -15.53 -12.41 28.10
#